data_f04a39d12680c2f28a8648d9ea775cc7
#
_entry.id   f04a39d12680c2f28a8648d9ea775cc7
#
_cell.length_a   1.000
_cell.length_b   1.000
_cell.length_c   1.000
_cell.angle_alpha   90.00
_cell.angle_beta   90.00
_cell.angle_gamma   90.00
#
_symmetry.space_group_name_H-M   'P 1'
#
loop_
_entity.id
_entity.type
_entity.pdbx_description
1 polymer ?
#
loop_
_entity_poly.entity_id
_entity_poly.type
_entity_poly.pdbx_seq_one_letter_code
_entity_poly.pdbx_strand_id
1 'polypeptide(L)'
;MVYGAGLGSAGWIAFWNKDTSIYVNDRHKQVHYATIARDMAEMLPKSGDARVLDFGCGEALSANFVASRCRELVLCDAASTVRDGLKRRFAQTPSISVASHDEIAGLSDGSFDVIVANSVVQYLKADQLSAQLAQWRRLLTPNGQLILGDIIPPKTGIIADVGALLRFAANNGFLVPAFVGLAKTFFSDYRTKRAELGLLQLDEQDVVDAARYGGLIAVRHPKNIGHNPNRMTFVATRI
;
A
#
# COMPACT_ATOMS: atom_id res chain seq x y z
N MET A 1 -15.52 19.15 13.38
CA MET A 1 -15.50 19.75 12.03
C MET A 1 -14.06 19.94 11.59
N VAL A 2 -13.76 19.69 10.34
CA VAL A 2 -12.50 19.66 9.58
C VAL A 2 -11.90 18.25 9.46
N TYR A 3 -12.55 17.39 8.68
CA TYR A 3 -11.95 16.18 8.09
C TYR A 3 -11.94 16.36 6.57
N GLY A 4 -11.01 17.17 6.07
CA GLY A 4 -10.88 17.46 4.65
C GLY A 4 -9.46 17.80 4.23
N ALA A 5 -8.44 17.39 5.00
CA ALA A 5 -7.05 17.50 4.56
C ALA A 5 -6.65 16.14 3.96
N GLY A 6 -6.52 16.08 2.64
CA GLY A 6 -6.15 14.86 1.91
C GLY A 6 -4.96 14.15 2.55
N LEU A 7 -5.14 12.86 2.82
CA LEU A 7 -4.13 11.97 3.37
C LEU A 7 -2.94 11.87 2.41
N GLY A 8 -1.76 12.04 2.93
CA GLY A 8 -0.55 12.24 2.15
C GLY A 8 -0.24 13.73 1.96
N SER A 9 1.04 14.11 1.82
CA SER A 9 1.32 15.49 1.46
C SER A 9 0.73 15.78 0.08
N ALA A 10 0.16 16.97 -0.11
CA ALA A 10 -0.38 17.39 -1.43
C ALA A 10 0.64 17.18 -2.57
N GLY A 11 1.94 17.25 -2.26
CA GLY A 11 3.02 16.97 -3.19
C GLY A 11 3.07 15.53 -3.68
N TRP A 12 2.85 14.54 -2.80
CA TRP A 12 2.79 13.12 -3.19
C TRP A 12 1.54 12.80 -4.00
N ILE A 13 0.37 13.34 -3.62
CA ILE A 13 -0.87 13.17 -4.40
C ILE A 13 -0.71 13.76 -5.81
N ALA A 14 -0.14 14.96 -5.92
CA ALA A 14 0.14 15.60 -7.21
C ALA A 14 1.14 14.78 -8.06
N PHE A 15 2.12 14.13 -7.41
CA PHE A 15 3.06 13.25 -8.10
C PHE A 15 2.35 12.03 -8.69
N TRP A 16 1.51 11.34 -7.89
CA TRP A 16 0.80 10.13 -8.34
C TRP A 16 -0.35 10.39 -9.32
N ASN A 17 -0.84 11.64 -9.39
CA ASN A 17 -1.79 12.05 -10.45
C ASN A 17 -1.13 12.26 -11.82
N LYS A 18 0.22 12.31 -11.89
CA LYS A 18 0.94 12.38 -13.17
C LYS A 18 1.09 10.96 -13.73
N ASP A 19 1.15 10.86 -15.05
CA ASP A 19 1.51 9.60 -15.73
C ASP A 19 3.02 9.33 -15.58
N THR A 20 3.43 9.03 -14.35
CA THR A 20 4.83 8.82 -13.98
C THR A 20 5.00 7.38 -13.56
N SER A 21 5.65 6.57 -14.39
CA SER A 21 6.01 5.19 -14.04
C SER A 21 7.28 5.17 -13.20
N ILE A 22 7.19 4.59 -12.00
CA ILE A 22 8.36 4.24 -11.17
C ILE A 22 8.94 2.86 -11.54
N TYR A 23 8.31 2.16 -12.46
CA TYR A 23 8.71 0.83 -12.90
C TYR A 23 9.69 0.93 -14.06
N VAL A 24 10.68 0.04 -14.08
CA VAL A 24 11.72 0.03 -15.12
C VAL A 24 11.18 -0.42 -16.48
N ASN A 25 10.13 -1.24 -16.49
CA ASN A 25 9.36 -1.66 -17.66
C ASN A 25 8.04 -2.33 -17.24
N ASP A 26 7.21 -2.71 -18.23
CA ASP A 26 5.91 -3.36 -18.00
C ASP A 26 6.05 -4.72 -17.30
N ARG A 27 7.09 -5.49 -17.59
CA ARG A 27 7.35 -6.77 -16.91
C ARG A 27 7.57 -6.58 -15.42
N HIS A 28 8.42 -5.61 -15.03
CA HIS A 28 8.60 -5.24 -13.62
C HIS A 28 7.27 -4.90 -12.97
N LYS A 29 6.49 -4.02 -13.61
CA LYS A 29 5.18 -3.59 -13.11
C LYS A 29 4.23 -4.77 -12.89
N GLN A 30 4.08 -5.64 -13.89
CA GLN A 30 3.22 -6.83 -13.82
C GLN A 30 3.62 -7.77 -12.68
N VAL A 31 4.92 -8.12 -12.59
CA VAL A 31 5.41 -9.04 -11.57
C VAL A 31 5.33 -8.44 -10.18
N HIS A 32 5.56 -7.13 -10.05
CA HIS A 32 5.40 -6.41 -8.79
C HIS A 32 3.97 -6.53 -8.25
N TYR A 33 2.96 -6.17 -9.06
CA TYR A 33 1.56 -6.28 -8.64
C TYR A 33 1.12 -7.74 -8.42
N ALA A 34 1.61 -8.69 -9.22
CA ALA A 34 1.32 -10.10 -9.02
C ALA A 34 1.90 -10.64 -7.70
N THR A 35 3.09 -10.18 -7.32
CA THR A 35 3.73 -10.55 -6.04
C THR A 35 2.94 -9.99 -4.87
N ILE A 36 2.60 -8.69 -4.90
CA ILE A 36 1.79 -8.06 -3.85
C ILE A 36 0.44 -8.76 -3.71
N ALA A 37 -0.27 -9.00 -4.82
CA ALA A 37 -1.58 -9.63 -4.79
C ALA A 37 -1.54 -11.05 -4.19
N ARG A 38 -0.48 -11.82 -4.49
CA ARG A 38 -0.29 -13.16 -3.90
C ARG A 38 -0.04 -13.06 -2.40
N ASP A 39 0.88 -12.20 -1.99
CA ASP A 39 1.21 -12.03 -0.57
C ASP A 39 0.01 -11.52 0.22
N MET A 40 -0.77 -10.57 -0.31
CA MET A 40 -2.03 -10.12 0.28
C MET A 40 -3.03 -11.27 0.42
N ALA A 41 -3.25 -12.05 -0.64
CA ALA A 41 -4.21 -13.15 -0.65
C ALA A 41 -3.85 -14.27 0.34
N GLU A 42 -2.56 -14.49 0.60
CA GLU A 42 -2.08 -15.42 1.65
C GLU A 42 -2.47 -14.97 3.07
N MET A 43 -2.64 -13.66 3.27
CA MET A 43 -2.99 -13.06 4.57
C MET A 43 -4.51 -12.89 4.76
N LEU A 44 -5.33 -13.10 3.73
CA LEU A 44 -6.78 -13.01 3.84
C LEU A 44 -7.37 -14.25 4.55
N PRO A 45 -8.53 -14.10 5.24
CA PRO A 45 -9.27 -15.22 5.79
C PRO A 45 -9.61 -16.25 4.72
N LYS A 46 -9.37 -17.53 5.01
CA LYS A 46 -9.58 -18.64 4.06
C LYS A 46 -11.06 -18.91 3.75
N SER A 47 -11.99 -18.37 4.52
CA SER A 47 -13.44 -18.52 4.29
C SER A 47 -13.89 -17.89 2.97
N GLY A 48 -13.17 -16.89 2.49
CA GLY A 48 -13.56 -16.16 1.28
C GLY A 48 -14.67 -15.12 1.49
N ASP A 49 -15.20 -14.97 2.70
CA ASP A 49 -16.37 -14.12 3.00
C ASP A 49 -15.98 -12.70 3.42
N ALA A 50 -14.69 -12.39 3.49
CA ALA A 50 -14.20 -11.11 3.96
C ALA A 50 -14.57 -9.97 3.01
N ARG A 51 -14.93 -8.81 3.59
CA ARG A 51 -14.92 -7.52 2.90
C ARG A 51 -13.57 -6.86 3.10
N VAL A 52 -12.85 -6.64 2.02
CA VAL A 52 -11.45 -6.19 2.03
C VAL A 52 -11.33 -4.78 1.46
N LEU A 53 -10.59 -3.92 2.14
CA LEU A 53 -10.16 -2.62 1.64
C LEU A 53 -8.66 -2.68 1.27
N ASP A 54 -8.32 -2.38 0.02
CA ASP A 54 -6.96 -2.11 -0.42
C ASP A 54 -6.77 -0.59 -0.49
N PHE A 55 -6.15 -0.03 0.54
CA PHE A 55 -6.00 1.41 0.74
C PHE A 55 -4.65 1.89 0.17
N GLY A 56 -4.69 2.79 -0.82
CA GLY A 56 -3.53 3.20 -1.59
C GLY A 56 -3.13 2.13 -2.62
N CYS A 57 -4.12 1.53 -3.27
CA CYS A 57 -3.98 0.34 -4.11
C CYS A 57 -3.17 0.58 -5.41
N GLY A 58 -2.94 1.84 -5.81
CA GLY A 58 -2.33 2.17 -7.09
C GLY A 58 -3.12 1.59 -8.26
N GLU A 59 -2.43 1.11 -9.30
CA GLU A 59 -3.09 0.54 -10.48
C GLU A 59 -3.71 -0.84 -10.25
N ALA A 60 -3.41 -1.52 -9.16
CA ALA A 60 -4.00 -2.80 -8.73
C ALA A 60 -4.15 -3.82 -9.88
N LEU A 61 -3.08 -4.01 -10.69
CA LEU A 61 -3.15 -4.82 -11.92
C LEU A 61 -3.61 -6.27 -11.68
N SER A 62 -3.38 -6.79 -10.49
CA SER A 62 -3.74 -8.17 -10.09
C SER A 62 -4.92 -8.22 -9.12
N ALA A 63 -5.76 -7.16 -9.05
CA ALA A 63 -6.90 -7.10 -8.14
C ALA A 63 -7.89 -8.27 -8.30
N ASN A 64 -8.11 -8.77 -9.52
CA ASN A 64 -8.96 -9.93 -9.75
C ASN A 64 -8.51 -11.17 -8.96
N PHE A 65 -7.19 -11.35 -8.77
CA PHE A 65 -6.66 -12.46 -7.98
C PHE A 65 -6.99 -12.30 -6.49
N VAL A 66 -6.90 -11.09 -5.95
CA VAL A 66 -7.29 -10.79 -4.57
C VAL A 66 -8.81 -10.93 -4.41
N ALA A 67 -9.59 -10.37 -5.35
CA ALA A 67 -11.04 -10.44 -5.33
C ALA A 67 -11.58 -11.89 -5.39
N SER A 68 -10.86 -12.82 -6.02
CA SER A 68 -11.22 -14.25 -6.01
C SER A 68 -11.05 -14.93 -4.65
N ARG A 69 -10.50 -14.25 -3.65
CA ARG A 69 -10.23 -14.75 -2.30
C ARG A 69 -11.02 -14.03 -1.20
N CYS A 70 -11.94 -13.16 -1.59
CA CYS A 70 -12.80 -12.43 -0.67
C CYS A 70 -14.18 -12.21 -1.29
N ARG A 71 -15.16 -11.82 -0.46
CA ARG A 71 -16.53 -11.52 -0.91
C ARG A 71 -16.58 -10.23 -1.72
N GLU A 72 -15.85 -9.21 -1.28
CA GLU A 72 -15.80 -7.89 -1.89
C GLU A 72 -14.43 -7.28 -1.68
N LEU A 73 -13.87 -6.71 -2.73
CA LEU A 73 -12.63 -5.93 -2.71
C LEU A 73 -12.95 -4.47 -3.04
N VAL A 74 -12.70 -3.58 -2.09
CA VAL A 74 -12.79 -2.13 -2.28
C VAL A 74 -11.40 -1.59 -2.55
N LEU A 75 -11.18 -1.03 -3.73
CA LEU A 75 -9.93 -0.38 -4.11
C LEU A 75 -10.03 1.11 -3.80
N CYS A 76 -9.09 1.64 -3.05
CA CYS A 76 -9.05 3.06 -2.69
C CYS A 76 -7.68 3.67 -3.01
N ASP A 77 -7.67 4.79 -3.69
CA ASP A 77 -6.45 5.55 -3.95
C ASP A 77 -6.70 7.07 -3.86
N ALA A 78 -5.67 7.84 -3.48
CA ALA A 78 -5.75 9.30 -3.40
C ALA A 78 -5.79 9.96 -4.78
N ALA A 79 -5.08 9.37 -5.77
CA ALA A 79 -4.97 9.90 -7.12
C ALA A 79 -6.26 9.66 -7.92
N SER A 80 -6.91 10.72 -8.37
CA SER A 80 -8.15 10.62 -9.16
C SER A 80 -7.93 9.92 -10.49
N THR A 81 -6.80 10.16 -11.15
CA THR A 81 -6.45 9.52 -12.43
C THR A 81 -6.33 7.99 -12.29
N VAL A 82 -5.78 7.52 -11.15
CA VAL A 82 -5.71 6.10 -10.81
C VAL A 82 -7.12 5.53 -10.63
N ARG A 83 -7.96 6.19 -9.80
CA ARG A 83 -9.35 5.74 -9.57
C ARG A 83 -10.18 5.67 -10.85
N ASP A 84 -10.04 6.64 -11.75
CA ASP A 84 -10.75 6.64 -13.04
C ASP A 84 -10.31 5.47 -13.93
N GLY A 85 -9.01 5.13 -13.91
CA GLY A 85 -8.48 3.95 -14.57
C GLY A 85 -9.06 2.64 -14.00
N LEU A 86 -9.11 2.53 -12.68
CA LEU A 86 -9.67 1.39 -11.96
C LEU A 86 -11.18 1.24 -12.23
N LYS A 87 -11.95 2.33 -12.15
CA LYS A 87 -13.40 2.32 -12.44
C LYS A 87 -13.68 1.80 -13.85
N ARG A 88 -12.93 2.25 -14.87
CA ARG A 88 -13.07 1.72 -16.23
C ARG A 88 -12.70 0.25 -16.33
N ARG A 89 -11.59 -0.17 -15.70
CA ARG A 89 -11.08 -1.56 -15.77
C ARG A 89 -12.04 -2.55 -15.12
N PHE A 90 -12.62 -2.20 -13.97
CA PHE A 90 -13.45 -3.10 -13.18
C PHE A 90 -14.97 -2.84 -13.31
N ALA A 91 -15.40 -2.04 -14.29
CA ALA A 91 -16.81 -1.70 -14.51
C ALA A 91 -17.75 -2.91 -14.61
N GLN A 92 -17.23 -4.06 -15.06
CA GLN A 92 -17.98 -5.32 -15.23
C GLN A 92 -17.58 -6.39 -14.20
N THR A 93 -16.95 -5.99 -13.09
CA THR A 93 -16.49 -6.92 -12.03
C THR A 93 -17.23 -6.62 -10.72
N PRO A 94 -18.38 -7.24 -10.45
CA PRO A 94 -19.24 -6.88 -9.31
C PRO A 94 -18.57 -7.03 -7.93
N SER A 95 -17.56 -7.90 -7.81
CA SER A 95 -16.81 -8.12 -6.58
C SER A 95 -15.75 -7.05 -6.31
N ILE A 96 -15.53 -6.10 -7.23
CA ILE A 96 -14.57 -5.02 -7.08
C ILE A 96 -15.28 -3.69 -7.18
N SER A 97 -15.12 -2.84 -6.16
CA SER A 97 -15.58 -1.45 -6.17
C SER A 97 -14.40 -0.51 -6.00
N VAL A 98 -14.57 0.75 -6.42
CA VAL A 98 -13.51 1.78 -6.37
C VAL A 98 -14.04 3.00 -5.65
N ALA A 99 -13.31 3.44 -4.62
CA ALA A 99 -13.70 4.56 -3.76
C ALA A 99 -12.56 5.58 -3.59
N SER A 100 -12.92 6.82 -3.31
CA SER A 100 -12.01 7.86 -2.83
C SER A 100 -11.79 7.77 -1.33
N HIS A 101 -10.81 8.50 -0.81
CA HIS A 101 -10.58 8.60 0.63
C HIS A 101 -11.79 9.17 1.37
N ASP A 102 -12.49 10.17 0.80
CA ASP A 102 -13.67 10.79 1.41
C ASP A 102 -14.86 9.80 1.46
N GLU A 103 -15.06 9.02 0.39
CA GLU A 103 -16.08 7.96 0.37
C GLU A 103 -15.78 6.89 1.43
N ILE A 104 -14.52 6.46 1.58
CA ILE A 104 -14.10 5.53 2.65
C ILE A 104 -14.29 6.14 4.02
N ALA A 105 -13.93 7.42 4.21
CA ALA A 105 -14.10 8.12 5.49
C ALA A 105 -15.57 8.24 5.92
N GLY A 106 -16.50 8.32 4.96
CA GLY A 106 -17.94 8.39 5.19
C GLY A 106 -18.61 7.06 5.51
N LEU A 107 -17.90 5.93 5.40
CA LEU A 107 -18.48 4.61 5.70
C LEU A 107 -18.74 4.43 7.21
N SER A 108 -19.70 3.56 7.50
CA SER A 108 -20.07 3.18 8.87
C SER A 108 -18.92 2.44 9.58
N ASP A 109 -18.94 2.47 10.91
CA ASP A 109 -18.03 1.68 11.74
C ASP A 109 -18.17 0.18 11.42
N GLY A 110 -17.06 -0.55 11.46
CA GLY A 110 -17.06 -1.99 11.20
C GLY A 110 -17.38 -2.37 9.75
N SER A 111 -17.01 -1.54 8.80
CA SER A 111 -17.30 -1.78 7.37
C SER A 111 -16.38 -2.83 6.72
N PHE A 112 -15.23 -3.18 7.31
CA PHE A 112 -14.25 -4.08 6.70
C PHE A 112 -13.75 -5.15 7.66
N ASP A 113 -13.59 -6.36 7.15
CA ASP A 113 -12.96 -7.46 7.87
C ASP A 113 -11.44 -7.40 7.75
N VAL A 114 -10.94 -6.91 6.61
CA VAL A 114 -9.52 -6.70 6.39
C VAL A 114 -9.29 -5.35 5.72
N ILE A 115 -8.33 -4.58 6.24
CA ILE A 115 -7.81 -3.38 5.59
C ILE A 115 -6.33 -3.63 5.31
N VAL A 116 -5.91 -3.44 4.06
CA VAL A 116 -4.51 -3.51 3.66
C VAL A 116 -4.06 -2.12 3.25
N ALA A 117 -2.94 -1.66 3.80
CA ALA A 117 -2.26 -0.42 3.41
C ALA A 117 -0.80 -0.77 3.10
N ASN A 118 -0.53 -1.14 1.85
CA ASN A 118 0.80 -1.54 1.40
C ASN A 118 1.51 -0.37 0.70
N SER A 119 2.74 -0.05 1.11
CA SER A 119 3.52 1.09 0.58
C SER A 119 2.83 2.45 0.74
N VAL A 120 1.97 2.63 1.75
CA VAL A 120 1.20 3.86 2.00
C VAL A 120 1.80 4.71 3.12
N VAL A 121 2.13 4.07 4.25
CA VAL A 121 2.56 4.75 5.49
C VAL A 121 3.73 5.68 5.24
N GLN A 122 4.62 5.32 4.35
CA GLN A 122 5.81 6.11 3.99
C GLN A 122 5.50 7.51 3.43
N TYR A 123 4.29 7.74 2.92
CA TYR A 123 3.86 9.03 2.36
C TYR A 123 3.09 9.90 3.35
N LEU A 124 2.85 9.39 4.57
CA LEU A 124 2.17 10.12 5.63
C LEU A 124 3.17 10.88 6.51
N LYS A 125 2.70 11.94 7.13
CA LYS A 125 3.39 12.55 8.26
C LYS A 125 2.99 11.82 9.55
N ALA A 126 3.76 11.97 10.62
CA ALA A 126 3.49 11.29 11.88
C ALA A 126 2.10 11.60 12.47
N ASP A 127 1.66 12.85 12.42
CA ASP A 127 0.33 13.29 12.84
C ASP A 127 -0.79 12.71 11.97
N GLN A 128 -0.55 12.61 10.66
CA GLN A 128 -1.47 11.97 9.70
C GLN A 128 -1.57 10.46 9.94
N LEU A 129 -0.46 9.79 10.28
CA LEU A 129 -0.47 8.37 10.60
C LEU A 129 -1.37 8.06 11.79
N SER A 130 -1.29 8.84 12.87
CA SER A 130 -2.13 8.65 14.06
C SER A 130 -3.62 8.80 13.73
N ALA A 131 -4.00 9.83 12.98
CA ALA A 131 -5.37 10.03 12.54
C ALA A 131 -5.86 8.89 11.63
N GLN A 132 -4.99 8.41 10.75
CA GLN A 132 -5.30 7.33 9.83
C GLN A 132 -5.47 5.98 10.53
N LEU A 133 -4.64 5.67 11.52
CA LEU A 133 -4.78 4.46 12.35
C LEU A 133 -6.11 4.46 13.10
N ALA A 134 -6.51 5.60 13.68
CA ALA A 134 -7.80 5.74 14.33
C ALA A 134 -8.98 5.52 13.36
N GLN A 135 -8.87 6.05 12.13
CA GLN A 135 -9.86 5.84 11.08
C GLN A 135 -9.94 4.38 10.65
N TRP A 136 -8.80 3.73 10.37
CA TRP A 136 -8.79 2.30 10.02
C TRP A 136 -9.35 1.44 11.15
N ARG A 137 -8.99 1.73 12.42
CA ARG A 137 -9.57 1.05 13.57
C ARG A 137 -11.11 1.17 13.61
N ARG A 138 -11.65 2.36 13.35
CA ARG A 138 -13.09 2.58 13.31
C ARG A 138 -13.77 1.73 12.23
N LEU A 139 -13.15 1.65 11.05
CA LEU A 139 -13.69 0.93 9.89
C LEU A 139 -13.56 -0.59 10.01
N LEU A 140 -12.68 -1.11 10.86
CA LEU A 140 -12.56 -2.55 11.09
C LEU A 140 -13.76 -3.11 11.87
N THR A 141 -14.23 -4.30 11.46
CA THR A 141 -15.13 -5.11 12.29
C THR A 141 -14.46 -5.46 13.62
N PRO A 142 -15.21 -5.91 14.67
CA PRO A 142 -14.60 -6.25 15.97
C PRO A 142 -13.47 -7.26 15.87
N ASN A 143 -13.55 -8.22 14.94
CA ASN A 143 -12.52 -9.25 14.71
C ASN A 143 -11.68 -8.95 13.44
N GLY A 144 -11.79 -7.74 12.90
CA GLY A 144 -11.08 -7.33 11.70
C GLY A 144 -9.60 -7.11 11.93
N GLN A 145 -8.83 -7.17 10.85
CA GLN A 145 -7.38 -6.94 10.88
C GLN A 145 -6.95 -5.83 9.92
N LEU A 146 -5.99 -5.03 10.38
CA LEU A 146 -5.26 -4.06 9.56
C LEU A 146 -3.89 -4.64 9.21
N ILE A 147 -3.55 -4.65 7.93
CA ILE A 147 -2.26 -5.09 7.42
C ILE A 147 -1.51 -3.86 6.90
N LEU A 148 -0.40 -3.52 7.56
CA LEU A 148 0.50 -2.45 7.17
C LEU A 148 1.72 -3.06 6.49
N GLY A 149 1.78 -2.97 5.16
CA GLY A 149 2.85 -3.56 4.37
C GLY A 149 3.89 -2.54 3.88
N ASP A 150 5.08 -3.04 3.58
CA ASP A 150 6.21 -2.30 2.99
C ASP A 150 6.68 -1.11 3.84
N ILE A 151 6.65 -1.26 5.16
CA ILE A 151 7.16 -0.25 6.10
C ILE A 151 8.68 -0.14 5.95
N ILE A 152 9.19 1.10 5.86
CA ILE A 152 10.60 1.41 5.67
C ILE A 152 11.31 1.53 7.01
N PRO A 153 12.25 0.63 7.37
CA PRO A 153 13.07 0.83 8.57
C PRO A 153 14.07 1.98 8.39
N PRO A 154 14.41 2.73 9.48
CA PRO A 154 15.33 3.88 9.42
C PRO A 154 16.73 3.55 8.88
N LYS A 155 17.18 2.31 9.07
CA LYS A 155 18.52 1.86 8.66
C LYS A 155 18.60 1.22 7.28
N THR A 156 17.50 1.20 6.51
CA THR A 156 17.51 0.62 5.17
C THR A 156 18.18 1.57 4.20
N GLY A 157 19.42 1.26 3.84
CA GLY A 157 20.19 2.05 2.87
C GLY A 157 19.74 1.81 1.42
N ILE A 158 20.02 2.79 0.55
CA ILE A 158 19.76 2.69 -0.90
C ILE A 158 20.38 1.42 -1.51
N ILE A 159 21.56 1.01 -1.04
CA ILE A 159 22.25 -0.20 -1.51
C ILE A 159 21.41 -1.47 -1.26
N ALA A 160 20.76 -1.56 -0.10
CA ALA A 160 19.90 -2.70 0.22
C ALA A 160 18.64 -2.74 -0.68
N ASP A 161 18.03 -1.60 -0.95
CA ASP A 161 16.90 -1.48 -1.87
C ASP A 161 17.30 -1.84 -3.31
N VAL A 162 18.44 -1.35 -3.79
CA VAL A 162 19.00 -1.69 -5.10
C VAL A 162 19.29 -3.19 -5.20
N GLY A 163 19.92 -3.77 -4.17
CA GLY A 163 20.20 -5.22 -4.12
C GLY A 163 18.93 -6.07 -4.17
N ALA A 164 17.88 -5.66 -3.46
CA ALA A 164 16.58 -6.33 -3.48
C ALA A 164 15.94 -6.25 -4.89
N LEU A 165 15.96 -5.08 -5.53
CA LEU A 165 15.44 -4.90 -6.88
C LEU A 165 16.20 -5.75 -7.91
N LEU A 166 17.53 -5.77 -7.86
CA LEU A 166 18.33 -6.55 -8.80
C LEU A 166 18.12 -8.06 -8.65
N ARG A 167 17.99 -8.55 -7.40
CA ARG A 167 17.64 -9.94 -7.13
C ARG A 167 16.25 -10.29 -7.67
N PHE A 168 15.28 -9.42 -7.43
CA PHE A 168 13.94 -9.57 -7.96
C PHE A 168 13.92 -9.58 -9.48
N ALA A 169 14.68 -8.68 -10.12
CA ALA A 169 14.82 -8.59 -11.56
C ALA A 169 15.45 -9.83 -12.17
N ALA A 170 16.51 -10.37 -11.54
CA ALA A 170 17.16 -11.61 -11.99
C ALA A 170 16.19 -12.80 -11.96
N ASN A 171 15.42 -12.95 -10.89
CA ASN A 171 14.44 -14.01 -10.72
C ASN A 171 13.22 -13.90 -11.65
N ASN A 172 12.98 -12.74 -12.25
CA ASN A 172 11.77 -12.47 -13.04
C ASN A 172 12.04 -12.03 -14.49
N GLY A 173 13.30 -12.13 -14.97
CA GLY A 173 13.65 -11.94 -16.37
C GLY A 173 13.69 -10.49 -16.84
N PHE A 174 13.94 -9.51 -15.94
CA PHE A 174 14.09 -8.09 -16.31
C PHE A 174 15.35 -7.43 -15.76
N LEU A 175 16.45 -8.22 -15.56
CA LEU A 175 17.68 -7.72 -14.95
C LEU A 175 18.33 -6.59 -15.77
N VAL A 176 18.43 -6.74 -17.09
CA VAL A 176 18.99 -5.69 -17.97
C VAL A 176 18.17 -4.39 -17.90
N PRO A 177 16.83 -4.42 -18.08
CA PRO A 177 15.99 -3.25 -17.84
C PRO A 177 16.15 -2.65 -16.45
N ALA A 178 16.38 -3.47 -15.39
CA ALA A 178 16.58 -2.97 -14.04
C ALA A 178 17.86 -2.11 -13.92
N PHE A 179 18.96 -2.52 -14.50
CA PHE A 179 20.19 -1.72 -14.54
C PHE A 179 19.99 -0.39 -15.27
N VAL A 180 19.34 -0.43 -16.45
CA VAL A 180 19.04 0.78 -17.23
C VAL A 180 18.07 1.70 -16.43
N GLY A 181 17.06 1.12 -15.79
CA GLY A 181 16.10 1.83 -14.96
C GLY A 181 16.74 2.49 -13.74
N LEU A 182 17.63 1.81 -13.05
CA LEU A 182 18.38 2.38 -11.92
C LEU A 182 19.20 3.62 -12.34
N ALA A 183 19.89 3.55 -13.50
CA ALA A 183 20.60 4.69 -14.04
C ALA A 183 19.64 5.86 -14.34
N LYS A 184 18.48 5.60 -14.95
CA LYS A 184 17.44 6.61 -15.22
C LYS A 184 16.81 7.17 -13.93
N THR A 185 16.53 6.31 -12.94
CA THR A 185 15.95 6.73 -11.65
C THR A 185 16.88 7.64 -10.86
N PHE A 186 18.20 7.47 -11.03
CA PHE A 186 19.17 8.37 -10.42
C PHE A 186 18.98 9.84 -10.85
N PHE A 187 18.43 10.05 -12.05
CA PHE A 187 18.13 11.38 -12.64
C PHE A 187 16.63 11.69 -12.69
N SER A 188 15.77 10.93 -11.98
CA SER A 188 14.31 11.05 -12.12
C SER A 188 13.68 12.05 -11.14
N ASP A 189 12.50 12.56 -11.51
CA ASP A 189 11.64 13.39 -10.66
C ASP A 189 11.27 12.71 -9.34
N TYR A 190 11.19 11.37 -9.30
CA TYR A 190 10.91 10.62 -8.07
C TYR A 190 12.01 10.81 -7.02
N ARG A 191 13.28 10.77 -7.44
CA ARG A 191 14.41 11.02 -6.53
C ARG A 191 14.35 12.43 -5.96
N THR A 192 14.10 13.42 -6.81
CA THR A 192 13.95 14.82 -6.41
C THR A 192 12.79 14.97 -5.42
N LYS A 193 11.64 14.40 -5.73
CA LYS A 193 10.46 14.43 -4.83
C LYS A 193 10.72 13.69 -3.51
N ARG A 194 11.39 12.55 -3.54
CA ARG A 194 11.79 11.84 -2.33
C ARG A 194 12.73 12.66 -1.45
N ALA A 195 13.63 13.43 -2.06
CA ALA A 195 14.53 14.32 -1.33
C ALA A 195 13.81 15.55 -0.75
N GLU A 196 12.84 16.12 -1.49
CA GLU A 196 12.07 17.29 -1.08
C GLU A 196 11.01 16.97 0.00
N LEU A 197 10.27 15.88 -0.19
CA LEU A 197 9.10 15.54 0.66
C LEU A 197 9.44 14.57 1.77
N GLY A 198 10.57 13.83 1.64
CA GLY A 198 10.95 12.76 2.53
C GLY A 198 10.04 11.53 2.40
N LEU A 199 10.42 10.46 3.09
CA LEU A 199 9.57 9.29 3.34
C LEU A 199 9.61 9.01 4.84
N LEU A 200 8.45 8.75 5.42
CA LEU A 200 8.37 8.31 6.81
C LEU A 200 9.05 6.94 6.96
N GLN A 201 9.98 6.88 7.89
CA GLN A 201 10.70 5.66 8.27
C GLN A 201 10.34 5.35 9.71
N LEU A 202 9.99 4.11 9.96
CA LEU A 202 9.57 3.65 11.29
C LEU A 202 10.31 2.36 11.61
N ASP A 203 10.85 2.28 12.82
CA ASP A 203 11.32 1.00 13.32
C ASP A 203 10.14 0.15 13.85
N GLU A 204 10.43 -1.05 14.32
CA GLU A 204 9.37 -1.97 14.79
C GLU A 204 8.62 -1.40 15.99
N GLN A 205 9.35 -0.76 16.91
CA GLN A 205 8.76 -0.16 18.12
C GLN A 205 7.89 1.05 17.76
N ASP A 206 8.33 1.89 16.82
CA ASP A 206 7.57 3.03 16.35
C ASP A 206 6.19 2.59 15.80
N VAL A 207 6.16 1.50 15.02
CA VAL A 207 4.90 0.96 14.47
C VAL A 207 3.99 0.43 15.58
N VAL A 208 4.55 -0.32 16.54
CA VAL A 208 3.78 -0.88 17.66
C VAL A 208 3.20 0.23 18.53
N ASP A 209 3.98 1.28 18.81
CA ASP A 209 3.54 2.39 19.66
C ASP A 209 2.49 3.26 18.93
N ALA A 210 2.69 3.53 17.65
CA ALA A 210 1.70 4.24 16.84
C ALA A 210 0.37 3.46 16.76
N ALA A 211 0.43 2.15 16.53
CA ALA A 211 -0.75 1.29 16.51
C ALA A 211 -1.48 1.30 17.86
N ARG A 212 -0.73 1.16 18.97
CA ARG A 212 -1.30 1.20 20.33
C ARG A 212 -2.00 2.54 20.62
N TYR A 213 -1.38 3.64 20.22
CA TYR A 213 -1.98 4.97 20.36
C TYR A 213 -3.29 5.08 19.55
N GLY A 214 -3.34 4.43 18.36
CA GLY A 214 -4.55 4.30 17.54
C GLY A 214 -5.58 3.29 18.06
N GLY A 215 -5.35 2.64 19.22
CA GLY A 215 -6.24 1.62 19.79
C GLY A 215 -6.16 0.24 19.10
N LEU A 216 -4.98 -0.08 18.58
CA LEU A 216 -4.67 -1.34 17.89
C LEU A 216 -3.48 -2.04 18.57
N ILE A 217 -3.43 -3.37 18.48
CA ILE A 217 -2.26 -4.18 18.83
C ILE A 217 -1.64 -4.65 17.51
N ALA A 218 -0.41 -4.21 17.23
CA ALA A 218 0.32 -4.61 16.03
C ALA A 218 1.39 -5.65 16.35
N VAL A 219 1.48 -6.67 15.50
CA VAL A 219 2.50 -7.72 15.55
C VAL A 219 3.19 -7.79 14.20
N ARG A 220 4.52 -7.86 14.22
CA ARG A 220 5.30 -7.99 12.99
C ARG A 220 5.04 -9.33 12.33
N HIS A 221 4.71 -9.30 11.03
CA HIS A 221 4.59 -10.50 10.20
C HIS A 221 5.99 -10.97 9.75
N PRO A 222 6.27 -12.29 9.71
CA PRO A 222 7.58 -12.82 9.34
C PRO A 222 8.05 -12.45 7.93
N LYS A 223 7.10 -12.27 6.99
CA LYS A 223 7.36 -11.94 5.60
C LYS A 223 6.79 -10.56 5.26
N ASN A 224 7.54 -9.75 4.52
CA ASN A 224 7.02 -8.51 3.96
C ASN A 224 6.11 -8.78 2.75
N ILE A 225 5.06 -7.97 2.57
CA ILE A 225 4.29 -7.92 1.31
C ILE A 225 5.17 -7.29 0.24
N GLY A 226 5.35 -8.01 -0.89
CA GLY A 226 6.19 -7.56 -1.99
C GLY A 226 7.61 -8.11 -1.94
N HIS A 227 8.43 -7.66 -2.88
CA HIS A 227 9.71 -8.29 -3.20
C HIS A 227 10.88 -7.91 -2.28
N ASN A 228 10.76 -6.84 -1.48
CA ASN A 228 11.87 -6.32 -0.70
C ASN A 228 11.89 -6.91 0.72
N PRO A 229 12.82 -7.82 1.05
CA PRO A 229 12.90 -8.44 2.37
C PRO A 229 13.41 -7.49 3.47
N ASN A 230 13.94 -6.32 3.10
CA ASN A 230 14.42 -5.31 4.05
C ASN A 230 13.29 -4.39 4.55
N ARG A 231 12.07 -4.63 4.12
CA ARG A 231 10.86 -3.93 4.55
C ARG A 231 10.10 -4.78 5.57
N MET A 232 9.15 -4.15 6.24
CA MET A 232 8.39 -4.82 7.29
C MET A 232 6.89 -4.80 6.97
N THR A 233 6.22 -5.88 7.37
CA THR A 233 4.76 -5.96 7.39
C THR A 233 4.29 -6.21 8.81
N PHE A 234 3.19 -5.58 9.21
CA PHE A 234 2.55 -5.76 10.50
C PHE A 234 1.09 -6.13 10.30
N VAL A 235 0.59 -6.99 11.18
CA VAL A 235 -0.84 -7.26 11.33
C VAL A 235 -1.29 -6.65 12.64
N ALA A 236 -2.31 -5.81 12.57
CA ALA A 236 -2.84 -5.14 13.74
C ALA A 236 -4.34 -5.45 13.90
N THR A 237 -4.77 -5.67 15.15
CA THR A 237 -6.15 -5.94 15.54
C THR A 237 -6.62 -4.93 16.58
N ARG A 238 -7.93 -4.80 16.76
CA ARG A 238 -8.49 -3.88 17.77
C ARG A 238 -8.15 -4.35 19.19
N ILE A 239 -7.84 -3.37 20.09
CA ILE A 239 -7.74 -3.59 21.53
C ILE A 239 -9.13 -3.87 22.08
#